data_ae1caeedae866e4f04aea64750883f8e
#
_entry.id   ae1caeedae866e4f04aea64750883f8e
#
_cell.length_a   1.000
_cell.length_b   1.000
_cell.length_c   1.000
_cell.angle_alpha   90.00
_cell.angle_beta   90.00
_cell.angle_gamma   90.00
#
_symmetry.space_group_name_H-M   'P 1'
#
loop_
_entity.id
_entity.type
_entity.pdbx_description
1 polymer ?
#
loop_
_entity_poly.entity_id
_entity_poly.type
_entity_poly.pdbx_seq_one_letter_code
_entity_poly.pdbx_strand_id
1 'polypeptide(L)'
;TYESVEEIRNLISTLSKDVLVIIDEAYIYYETSVEVPTARAVLDEFPNVFIMRTFSKAYGLANYRVGSMMSSAELANYIQTIRLPYNLNTLSQVAAEAAFGDREFL
;
A
#
# COMPACT_ATOMS: atom_id res chain seq x y z
N THR A 1 2.43 15.17 3.83
CA THR A 1 3.84 15.45 3.52
C THR A 1 4.32 14.35 2.61
N TYR A 2 4.95 14.71 1.51
CA TYR A 2 5.59 13.79 0.59
C TYR A 2 7.07 13.66 0.97
N GLU A 3 7.56 12.44 1.08
CA GLU A 3 8.96 12.14 1.33
C GLU A 3 9.56 11.40 0.13
N SER A 4 10.78 11.71 -0.24
CA SER A 4 11.44 11.04 -1.35
C SER A 4 11.77 9.57 -1.01
N VAL A 5 11.84 8.71 -2.02
CA VAL A 5 12.23 7.30 -1.84
C VAL A 5 13.61 7.19 -1.16
N GLU A 6 14.51 8.13 -1.43
CA GLU A 6 15.84 8.15 -0.83
C GLU A 6 15.79 8.47 0.66
N GLU A 7 14.98 9.44 1.08
CA GLU A 7 14.77 9.76 2.49
C GLU A 7 14.14 8.61 3.24
N ILE A 8 13.13 7.96 2.64
CA ILE A 8 12.51 6.74 3.18
C ILE A 8 13.55 5.63 3.34
N ARG A 9 14.36 5.36 2.30
CA ARG A 9 15.44 4.36 2.33
C ARG A 9 16.45 4.65 3.44
N ASN A 10 16.88 5.89 3.55
CA ASN A 10 17.83 6.32 4.57
C ASN A 10 17.26 6.11 5.97
N LEU A 11 16.01 6.50 6.21
CA LEU A 11 15.35 6.27 7.49
C LEU A 11 15.29 4.77 7.83
N ILE A 12 14.81 3.93 6.91
CA ILE A 12 14.68 2.49 7.14
C ILE A 12 16.04 1.86 7.44
N SER A 13 17.10 2.30 6.76
CA SER A 13 18.46 1.79 6.95
C SER A 13 19.02 2.04 8.37
N THR A 14 18.46 3.00 9.11
CA THR A 14 18.85 3.27 10.51
C THR A 14 18.13 2.36 11.52
N LEU A 15 17.08 1.66 11.09
CA LEU A 15 16.27 0.84 11.97
C LEU A 15 16.78 -0.60 12.04
N SER A 16 16.53 -1.27 13.17
CA SER A 16 16.74 -2.72 13.26
C SER A 16 15.82 -3.45 12.29
N LYS A 17 16.28 -4.56 11.72
CA LYS A 17 15.47 -5.44 10.86
C LYS A 17 14.30 -6.11 11.61
N ASP A 18 14.33 -6.10 12.94
CA ASP A 18 13.23 -6.60 13.79
C ASP A 18 12.10 -5.58 13.94
N VAL A 19 12.30 -4.34 13.47
CA VAL A 19 11.27 -3.30 13.48
C VAL A 19 10.45 -3.42 12.21
N LEU A 20 9.13 -3.67 12.37
CA LEU A 20 8.20 -3.64 11.24
C LEU A 20 7.94 -2.20 10.82
N VAL A 21 8.18 -1.88 9.55
CA VAL A 21 7.98 -0.55 8.98
C VAL A 21 6.73 -0.53 8.13
N ILE A 22 5.81 0.37 8.44
CA ILE A 22 4.58 0.58 7.67
C ILE A 22 4.68 1.92 6.94
N ILE A 23 4.55 1.90 5.61
CA ILE A 23 4.49 3.09 4.78
C ILE A 23 3.05 3.27 4.31
N ASP A 24 2.40 4.35 4.75
CA ASP A 24 1.03 4.65 4.36
C ASP A 24 1.01 5.55 3.12
N GLU A 25 0.67 4.94 1.98
CA GLU A 25 0.49 5.61 0.69
C GLU A 25 -0.99 5.89 0.36
N ALA A 26 -1.85 6.14 1.36
CA ALA A 26 -3.27 6.37 1.15
C ALA A 26 -3.58 7.54 0.20
N TYR A 27 -2.70 8.50 0.09
CA TYR A 27 -2.85 9.70 -0.74
C TYR A 27 -1.92 9.75 -1.95
N ILE A 28 -1.22 8.68 -2.27
CA ILE A 28 -0.21 8.64 -3.32
C ILE A 28 -0.72 9.11 -4.69
N TYR A 29 -1.97 8.83 -5.04
CA TYR A 29 -2.58 9.18 -6.32
C TYR A 29 -2.95 10.66 -6.46
N TYR A 30 -2.84 11.47 -5.40
CA TYR A 30 -3.06 12.92 -5.44
C TYR A 30 -1.79 13.71 -5.74
N GLU A 31 -0.64 13.05 -5.76
CA GLU A 31 0.61 13.67 -6.17
C GLU A 31 0.68 13.71 -7.70
N THR A 32 0.65 14.91 -8.27
CA THR A 32 0.61 15.13 -9.72
C THR A 32 1.87 15.80 -10.26
N SER A 33 2.81 16.13 -9.39
CA SER A 33 3.95 17.00 -9.77
C SER A 33 5.10 16.28 -10.47
N VAL A 34 5.16 14.94 -10.39
CA VAL A 34 6.22 14.11 -11.03
C VAL A 34 5.68 12.69 -11.23
N GLU A 35 6.35 11.86 -12.05
CA GLU A 35 6.22 10.40 -11.96
C GLU A 35 6.39 9.99 -10.50
N VAL A 36 5.27 9.64 -9.85
CA VAL A 36 5.22 9.47 -8.41
C VAL A 36 6.12 8.31 -8.01
N PRO A 37 7.30 8.55 -7.44
CA PRO A 37 8.13 7.47 -6.94
C PRO A 37 7.40 6.88 -5.73
N THR A 38 6.78 5.75 -5.94
CA THR A 38 6.22 4.95 -4.87
C THR A 38 7.35 4.34 -4.04
N ALA A 39 7.14 4.23 -2.72
CA ALA A 39 8.04 3.50 -1.84
C ALA A 39 8.20 2.01 -2.22
N ARG A 40 7.46 1.51 -3.21
CA ARG A 40 7.61 0.16 -3.75
C ARG A 40 9.07 -0.19 -4.09
N ALA A 41 9.87 0.82 -4.49
CA ALA A 41 11.28 0.63 -4.80
C ALA A 41 12.11 0.08 -3.63
N VAL A 42 11.66 0.25 -2.38
CA VAL A 42 12.39 -0.25 -1.19
C VAL A 42 11.96 -1.65 -0.75
N LEU A 43 10.90 -2.23 -1.30
CA LEU A 43 10.39 -3.55 -0.88
C LEU A 43 11.38 -4.69 -1.11
N ASP A 44 12.15 -4.62 -2.19
CA ASP A 44 13.15 -5.65 -2.52
C ASP A 44 14.42 -5.53 -1.64
N GLU A 45 14.63 -4.36 -1.03
CA GLU A 45 15.80 -4.07 -0.18
C GLU A 45 15.53 -4.38 1.30
N PHE A 46 14.26 -4.21 1.73
CA PHE A 46 13.89 -4.28 3.14
C PHE A 46 12.71 -5.24 3.38
N PRO A 47 12.97 -6.48 3.78
CA PRO A 47 11.93 -7.50 3.95
C PRO A 47 10.94 -7.21 5.10
N ASN A 48 11.30 -6.31 6.02
CA ASN A 48 10.48 -5.85 7.15
C ASN A 48 9.59 -4.66 6.84
N VAL A 49 9.49 -4.27 5.56
CA VAL A 49 8.65 -3.14 5.11
C VAL A 49 7.37 -3.67 4.48
N PHE A 50 6.24 -3.00 4.75
CA PHE A 50 5.07 -3.10 3.92
C PHE A 50 4.44 -1.73 3.63
N ILE A 51 3.83 -1.62 2.46
CA ILE A 51 3.19 -0.42 1.96
C ILE A 51 1.69 -0.64 1.97
N MET A 52 0.95 0.31 2.51
CA MET A 52 -0.50 0.28 2.53
C MET A 52 -1.07 1.29 1.54
N ARG A 53 -2.09 0.88 0.77
CA ARG A 53 -2.89 1.73 -0.10
C ARG A 53 -4.38 1.53 0.14
N THR A 54 -5.17 2.49 -0.23
CA THR A 54 -6.62 2.44 -0.05
C THR A 54 -7.37 2.82 -1.33
N PHE A 55 -8.52 2.18 -1.53
CA PHE A 55 -9.51 2.60 -2.52
C PHE A 55 -10.47 3.67 -1.98
N SER A 56 -10.33 4.05 -0.71
CA SER A 56 -11.23 5.00 -0.05
C SER A 56 -11.05 6.45 -0.50
N LYS A 57 -9.91 6.80 -1.11
CA LYS A 57 -9.54 8.17 -1.46
C LYS A 57 -9.70 8.42 -2.96
N ALA A 58 -8.64 8.39 -3.74
CA ALA A 58 -8.66 8.70 -5.17
C ALA A 58 -9.68 7.86 -5.97
N TYR A 59 -9.86 6.60 -5.63
CA TYR A 59 -10.86 5.73 -6.26
C TYR A 59 -12.31 5.98 -5.83
N GLY A 60 -12.58 6.86 -4.86
CA GLY A 60 -13.92 7.19 -4.41
C GLY A 60 -14.70 6.06 -3.68
N LEU A 61 -14.03 4.96 -3.30
CA LEU A 61 -14.68 3.76 -2.75
C LEU A 61 -14.63 3.67 -1.22
N ALA A 62 -14.72 4.80 -0.52
CA ALA A 62 -14.58 4.85 0.95
C ALA A 62 -15.55 3.89 1.69
N ASN A 63 -16.78 3.78 1.21
CA ASN A 63 -17.81 2.97 1.85
C ASN A 63 -17.61 1.46 1.64
N TYR A 64 -16.84 1.05 0.63
CA TYR A 64 -16.59 -0.36 0.32
C TYR A 64 -15.52 -1.01 1.21
N ARG A 65 -14.78 -0.24 1.98
CA ARG A 65 -13.76 -0.69 2.94
C ARG A 65 -12.67 -1.56 2.31
N VAL A 66 -12.14 -1.16 1.16
CA VAL A 66 -11.08 -1.87 0.43
C VAL A 66 -9.75 -1.14 0.55
N GLY A 67 -8.72 -1.90 0.84
CA GLY A 67 -7.32 -1.48 0.79
C GLY A 67 -6.45 -2.60 0.25
N SER A 68 -5.22 -2.28 -0.05
CA SER A 68 -4.21 -3.24 -0.47
C SER A 68 -2.93 -3.07 0.33
N MET A 69 -2.17 -4.15 0.43
CA MET A 69 -0.85 -4.17 1.06
C MET A 69 0.15 -4.81 0.10
N MET A 70 1.33 -4.25 0.03
CA MET A 70 2.48 -4.79 -0.69
C MET A 70 3.61 -5.03 0.30
N SER A 71 4.25 -6.20 0.24
CA SER A 71 5.35 -6.58 1.12
C SER A 71 6.14 -7.74 0.53
N SER A 72 7.18 -8.22 1.24
CA SER A 72 7.80 -9.51 0.96
C SER A 72 6.77 -10.64 1.07
N ALA A 73 6.99 -11.74 0.34
CA ALA A 73 6.11 -12.92 0.40
C ALA A 73 6.03 -13.50 1.82
N GLU A 74 7.14 -13.50 2.55
CA GLU A 74 7.19 -13.99 3.93
C GLU A 74 6.27 -13.17 4.84
N LEU A 75 6.40 -11.84 4.82
CA LEU A 75 5.58 -10.94 5.62
C LEU A 75 4.10 -11.04 5.23
N ALA A 76 3.79 -11.12 3.92
CA ALA A 76 2.44 -11.33 3.45
C ALA A 76 1.82 -12.62 4.00
N ASN A 77 2.59 -13.72 4.05
CA ASN A 77 2.12 -14.98 4.62
C ASN A 77 1.81 -14.86 6.13
N TYR A 78 2.63 -14.16 6.91
CA TYR A 78 2.32 -13.90 8.32
C TYR A 78 1.01 -13.13 8.48
N ILE A 79 0.78 -12.08 7.69
CA ILE A 79 -0.47 -11.32 7.72
C ILE A 79 -1.67 -12.20 7.36
N GLN A 80 -1.54 -13.12 6.38
CA GLN A 80 -2.61 -14.05 6.03
C GLN A 80 -3.03 -14.96 7.18
N THR A 81 -2.11 -15.33 8.08
CA THR A 81 -2.43 -16.21 9.23
C THR A 81 -3.31 -15.53 10.28
N ILE A 82 -3.24 -14.20 10.40
CA ILE A 82 -4.01 -13.42 11.38
C ILE A 82 -5.22 -12.73 10.78
N ARG A 83 -5.39 -12.78 9.46
CA ARG A 83 -6.50 -12.15 8.76
C ARG A 83 -7.83 -12.85 9.12
N LEU A 84 -8.85 -12.04 9.44
CA LEU A 84 -10.18 -12.56 9.73
C LEU A 84 -10.77 -13.22 8.48
N PRO A 85 -11.46 -14.36 8.63
CA PRO A 85 -12.25 -14.95 7.54
C PRO A 85 -13.28 -13.93 7.02
N TYR A 86 -13.46 -13.90 5.70
CA TYR A 86 -14.46 -13.03 5.05
C TYR A 86 -14.26 -11.53 5.33
N ASN A 87 -13.04 -11.09 5.60
CA ASN A 87 -12.72 -9.70 5.87
C ASN A 87 -13.04 -8.73 4.72
N LEU A 88 -13.24 -9.25 3.52
CA LEU A 88 -13.59 -8.50 2.32
C LEU A 88 -14.78 -9.15 1.63
N ASN A 89 -15.91 -8.44 1.53
CA ASN A 89 -17.11 -8.94 0.87
C ASN A 89 -17.00 -8.90 -0.67
N THR A 90 -17.81 -9.69 -1.35
CA THR A 90 -17.78 -9.83 -2.82
C THR A 90 -18.05 -8.52 -3.55
N LEU A 91 -18.99 -7.70 -3.08
CA LEU A 91 -19.30 -6.41 -3.72
C LEU A 91 -18.12 -5.46 -3.67
N SER A 92 -17.42 -5.44 -2.56
CA SER A 92 -16.20 -4.63 -2.40
C SER A 92 -15.08 -5.09 -3.34
N GLN A 93 -14.92 -6.41 -3.54
CA GLN A 93 -13.94 -6.96 -4.47
C GLN A 93 -14.25 -6.56 -5.91
N VAL A 94 -15.50 -6.75 -6.35
CA VAL A 94 -15.94 -6.38 -7.71
C VAL A 94 -15.79 -4.88 -7.96
N ALA A 95 -16.19 -4.05 -7.00
CA ALA A 95 -16.07 -2.59 -7.12
C ALA A 95 -14.59 -2.16 -7.20
N ALA A 96 -13.72 -2.75 -6.40
CA ALA A 96 -12.29 -2.45 -6.43
C ALA A 96 -11.62 -2.89 -7.74
N GLU A 97 -11.99 -4.07 -8.26
CA GLU A 97 -11.49 -4.57 -9.55
C GLU A 97 -11.89 -3.65 -10.71
N ALA A 98 -13.17 -3.25 -10.76
CA ALA A 98 -13.66 -2.32 -11.77
C ALA A 98 -12.94 -0.95 -11.69
N ALA A 99 -12.83 -0.38 -10.49
CA ALA A 99 -12.16 0.90 -10.28
C ALA A 99 -10.66 0.86 -10.60
N PHE A 100 -9.98 -0.24 -10.30
CA PHE A 100 -8.56 -0.41 -10.61
C PHE A 100 -8.29 -0.45 -12.12
N GLY A 101 -9.26 -0.94 -12.91
CA GLY A 101 -9.22 -0.95 -14.38
C GLY A 101 -9.51 0.41 -15.02
N ASP A 102 -10.19 1.31 -14.32
CA ASP A 102 -10.61 2.62 -14.83
C ASP A 102 -9.53 3.69 -14.58
N ARG A 103 -8.62 3.79 -15.53
CA ARG A 103 -7.51 4.75 -15.46
C ARG A 103 -7.90 6.18 -15.85
N GLU A 104 -9.04 6.35 -16.50
CA GLU A 104 -9.55 7.68 -16.89
C GLU A 104 -10.14 8.42 -15.69
N PHE A 105 -10.57 7.67 -14.68
CA PHE A 105 -11.11 8.24 -13.45
C PHE A 105 -10.02 8.78 -12.51
N LEU A 106 -8.83 8.20 -12.53
CA LEU A 106 -7.69 8.59 -11.69
C LEU A 106 -6.87 9.70 -12.35
#